data_4a05152da82d42cd4bc126bb23ef64b1
#
_entry.id   4a05152da82d42cd4bc126bb23ef64b1
#
_cell.length_a   1.000
_cell.length_b   1.000
_cell.length_c   1.000
_cell.angle_alpha   90.00
_cell.angle_beta   90.00
_cell.angle_gamma   90.00
#
_symmetry.space_group_name_H-M   'P 1'
#
loop_
_entity.id
_entity.type
_entity.pdbx_description
1 polymer ?
#
loop_
_entity_poly.entity_id
_entity_poly.type
_entity_poly.pdbx_seq_one_letter_code
_entity_poly.pdbx_strand_id
1 'polypeptide(L)'
;QLLLGFAFLVLLDLFTKWVALSRARILHSRRKKPPTFYECVMGIRKARKAGYIKSSEMKHRFAGKIIVYMVIAITGATFDKMMRDMGSQEWATVLLIGYLAITELMSIAENLEAAGVEAAGDLHDILHKKMEGLKK
;
A
#
# COMPACT_ATOMS: atom_id res chain seq x y z
N GLN A 1 12.51 -10.56 -10.26
CA GLN A 1 12.36 -10.56 -8.79
C GLN A 1 11.85 -9.23 -8.25
N LEU A 2 12.38 -8.08 -8.69
CA LEU A 2 11.96 -6.74 -8.23
C LEU A 2 10.45 -6.49 -8.41
N LEU A 3 9.92 -6.75 -9.62
CA LEU A 3 8.50 -6.58 -9.92
C LEU A 3 7.58 -7.53 -9.12
N LEU A 4 8.04 -8.75 -8.85
CA LEU A 4 7.28 -9.70 -8.03
C LEU A 4 7.20 -9.24 -6.56
N GLY A 5 8.32 -8.76 -6.02
CA GLY A 5 8.33 -8.17 -4.67
C GLY A 5 7.42 -6.94 -4.58
N PHE A 6 7.46 -6.06 -5.58
CA PHE A 6 6.59 -4.91 -5.66
C PHE A 6 5.10 -5.30 -5.77
N ALA A 7 4.78 -6.26 -6.63
CA ALA A 7 3.41 -6.77 -6.75
C ALA A 7 2.89 -7.34 -5.42
N PHE A 8 3.75 -8.02 -4.66
CA PHE A 8 3.41 -8.51 -3.32
C PHE A 8 3.07 -7.36 -2.36
N LEU A 9 3.84 -6.25 -2.38
CA LEU A 9 3.54 -5.07 -1.55
C LEU A 9 2.18 -4.47 -1.88
N VAL A 10 1.85 -4.36 -3.18
CA VAL A 10 0.55 -3.84 -3.63
C VAL A 10 -0.62 -4.72 -3.16
N LEU A 11 -0.45 -6.05 -3.17
CA LEU A 11 -1.46 -6.97 -2.64
C LEU A 11 -1.57 -6.88 -1.11
N LEU A 12 -0.45 -6.68 -0.42
CA LEU A 12 -0.41 -6.52 1.04
C LEU A 12 -1.10 -5.22 1.46
N ASP A 13 -0.90 -4.11 0.72
CA ASP A 13 -1.62 -2.85 0.93
C ASP A 13 -3.14 -3.06 0.82
N LEU A 14 -3.59 -3.75 -0.23
CA LEU A 14 -5.00 -4.06 -0.40
C LEU A 14 -5.57 -4.88 0.77
N PHE A 15 -4.82 -5.88 1.22
CA PHE A 15 -5.22 -6.73 2.35
C PHE A 15 -5.31 -5.93 3.66
N THR A 16 -4.29 -5.14 3.98
CA THR A 16 -4.27 -4.32 5.21
C THR A 16 -5.39 -3.29 5.19
N LYS A 17 -5.74 -2.74 4.03
CA LYS A 17 -6.90 -1.87 3.86
C LYS A 17 -8.22 -2.57 4.22
N TRP A 18 -8.40 -3.82 3.83
CA TRP A 18 -9.59 -4.58 4.22
C TRP A 18 -9.66 -4.81 5.74
N VAL A 19 -8.52 -5.06 6.38
CA VAL A 19 -8.44 -5.23 7.84
C VAL A 19 -8.82 -3.92 8.54
N ALA A 20 -8.31 -2.78 8.10
CA ALA A 20 -8.65 -1.45 8.64
C ALA A 20 -10.15 -1.15 8.52
N LEU A 21 -10.74 -1.40 7.35
CA LEU A 21 -12.19 -1.22 7.15
C LEU A 21 -13.03 -2.17 7.99
N SER A 22 -12.55 -3.39 8.21
CA SER A 22 -13.20 -4.36 9.10
C SER A 22 -13.21 -3.85 10.55
N ARG A 23 -12.09 -3.26 11.03
CA ARG A 23 -12.01 -2.65 12.36
C ARG A 23 -12.99 -1.49 12.49
N ALA A 24 -13.02 -0.60 11.52
CA ALA A 24 -13.96 0.54 11.52
C ALA A 24 -15.41 0.07 11.69
N ARG A 25 -15.82 -1.00 10.99
CA ARG A 25 -17.14 -1.61 11.16
C ARG A 25 -17.36 -2.14 12.56
N ILE A 26 -16.39 -2.88 13.13
CA ILE A 26 -16.52 -3.48 14.46
C ILE A 26 -16.65 -2.38 15.53
N LEU A 27 -15.86 -1.32 15.45
CA LEU A 27 -15.90 -0.17 16.35
C LEU A 27 -17.26 0.54 16.26
N HIS A 28 -17.82 0.69 15.07
CA HIS A 28 -19.16 1.26 14.90
C HIS A 28 -20.27 0.41 15.53
N SER A 29 -20.10 -0.92 15.52
CA SER A 29 -21.08 -1.87 16.06
C SER A 29 -20.92 -2.15 17.56
N ARG A 30 -19.70 -2.05 18.10
CA ARG A 30 -19.34 -2.38 19.50
C ARG A 30 -18.81 -1.13 20.23
N ARG A 31 -19.61 -0.60 21.17
CA ARG A 31 -19.22 0.62 21.93
C ARG A 31 -18.26 0.37 23.12
N LYS A 32 -17.95 -0.88 23.52
CA LYS A 32 -17.35 -1.16 24.84
C LYS A 32 -15.93 -1.74 24.83
N LYS A 33 -15.41 -2.25 23.73
CA LYS A 33 -14.06 -2.87 23.73
C LYS A 33 -13.40 -2.78 22.34
N PRO A 34 -12.15 -2.29 22.22
CA PRO A 34 -11.46 -2.27 20.94
C PRO A 34 -11.26 -3.71 20.43
N PRO A 35 -11.48 -3.97 19.12
CA PRO A 35 -11.30 -5.29 18.57
C PRO A 35 -9.81 -5.64 18.45
N THR A 36 -9.50 -6.91 18.67
CA THR A 36 -8.16 -7.46 18.42
C THR A 36 -7.89 -7.51 16.90
N PHE A 37 -6.63 -7.43 16.49
CA PHE A 37 -6.24 -7.55 15.08
C PHE A 37 -6.81 -8.82 14.42
N TYR A 38 -6.77 -9.96 15.12
CA TYR A 38 -7.37 -11.21 14.66
C TYR A 38 -8.88 -11.10 14.39
N GLU A 39 -9.61 -10.44 15.28
CA GLU A 39 -11.07 -10.19 15.08
C GLU A 39 -11.31 -9.31 13.84
N CYS A 40 -10.43 -8.36 13.56
CA CYS A 40 -10.50 -7.52 12.36
C CYS A 40 -10.31 -8.35 11.09
N VAL A 41 -9.33 -9.26 11.06
CA VAL A 41 -9.09 -10.16 9.92
C VAL A 41 -10.30 -11.07 9.69
N MET A 42 -10.80 -11.73 10.73
CA MET A 42 -11.99 -12.61 10.64
C MET A 42 -13.28 -11.84 10.33
N GLY A 43 -13.31 -10.56 10.65
CA GLY A 43 -14.43 -9.65 10.41
C GLY A 43 -14.59 -9.18 8.95
N ILE A 44 -13.60 -9.38 8.07
CA ILE A 44 -13.58 -8.87 6.68
C ILE A 44 -14.85 -9.27 5.90
N ARG A 45 -15.25 -10.55 5.98
CA ARG A 45 -16.48 -11.02 5.31
C ARG A 45 -17.73 -10.29 5.78
N LYS A 46 -17.82 -10.02 7.09
CA LYS A 46 -18.94 -9.28 7.68
C LYS A 46 -18.91 -7.81 7.30
N ALA A 47 -17.71 -7.20 7.23
CA ALA A 47 -17.52 -5.82 6.79
C ALA A 47 -17.93 -5.63 5.33
N ARG A 48 -17.61 -6.60 4.46
CA ARG A 48 -18.05 -6.61 3.06
C ARG A 48 -19.58 -6.71 2.93
N LYS A 49 -20.22 -7.62 3.68
CA LYS A 49 -21.69 -7.75 3.69
C LYS A 49 -22.40 -6.51 4.22
N ALA A 50 -21.78 -5.80 5.16
CA ALA A 50 -22.32 -4.58 5.76
C ALA A 50 -22.04 -3.29 4.94
N GLY A 51 -21.41 -3.41 3.74
CA GLY A 51 -21.16 -2.28 2.85
C GLY A 51 -19.96 -1.40 3.19
N TYR A 52 -19.18 -1.74 4.23
CA TYR A 52 -17.93 -1.01 4.56
C TYR A 52 -16.82 -1.27 3.54
N ILE A 53 -16.82 -2.44 2.91
CA ILE A 53 -15.91 -2.79 1.82
C ILE A 53 -16.73 -2.82 0.53
N LYS A 54 -16.78 -1.67 -0.15
CA LYS A 54 -17.48 -1.54 -1.44
C LYS A 54 -16.59 -2.05 -2.56
N SER A 55 -16.88 -3.24 -3.05
CA SER A 55 -16.08 -3.92 -4.07
C SER A 55 -15.93 -3.11 -5.37
N SER A 56 -16.93 -2.33 -5.79
CA SER A 56 -16.87 -1.50 -6.99
C SER A 56 -15.87 -0.35 -6.83
N GLU A 57 -15.97 0.42 -5.75
CA GLU A 57 -15.05 1.55 -5.49
C GLU A 57 -13.62 1.06 -5.34
N MET A 58 -13.41 -0.06 -4.63
CA MET A 58 -12.08 -0.63 -4.45
C MET A 58 -11.49 -1.15 -5.76
N LYS A 59 -12.29 -1.79 -6.62
CA LYS A 59 -11.83 -2.22 -7.94
C LYS A 59 -11.38 -1.05 -8.80
N HIS A 60 -12.14 0.05 -8.84
CA HIS A 60 -11.76 1.23 -9.63
C HIS A 60 -10.48 1.88 -9.11
N ARG A 61 -10.36 2.07 -7.79
CA ARG A 61 -9.15 2.65 -7.17
C ARG A 61 -7.93 1.75 -7.38
N PHE A 62 -8.09 0.44 -7.20
CA PHE A 62 -7.03 -0.53 -7.42
C PHE A 62 -6.60 -0.60 -8.88
N ALA A 63 -7.55 -0.65 -9.82
CA ALA A 63 -7.25 -0.65 -11.25
C ALA A 63 -6.51 0.63 -11.68
N GLY A 64 -6.95 1.79 -11.21
CA GLY A 64 -6.26 3.06 -11.47
C GLY A 64 -4.82 3.06 -10.94
N LYS A 65 -4.61 2.55 -9.72
CA LYS A 65 -3.29 2.40 -9.11
C LYS A 65 -2.37 1.50 -9.95
N ILE A 66 -2.87 0.33 -10.38
CA ILE A 66 -2.13 -0.60 -11.23
C ILE A 66 -1.75 0.04 -12.57
N ILE A 67 -2.67 0.76 -13.22
CA ILE A 67 -2.38 1.44 -14.50
C ILE A 67 -1.25 2.45 -14.33
N VAL A 68 -1.31 3.29 -13.30
CA VAL A 68 -0.25 4.27 -13.00
C VAL A 68 1.09 3.58 -12.77
N TYR A 69 1.11 2.49 -12.00
CA TYR A 69 2.33 1.73 -11.72
C TYR A 69 2.91 1.07 -12.97
N MET A 70 2.06 0.55 -13.85
CA MET A 70 2.50 0.01 -15.14
C MET A 70 3.13 1.10 -16.02
N VAL A 71 2.51 2.29 -16.10
CA VAL A 71 3.05 3.41 -16.86
C VAL A 71 4.43 3.81 -16.32
N ILE A 72 4.58 3.95 -15.00
CA ILE A 72 5.86 4.31 -14.35
C ILE A 72 6.92 3.23 -14.61
N ALA A 73 6.57 1.94 -14.47
CA ALA A 73 7.50 0.84 -14.71
C ALA A 73 7.97 0.78 -16.18
N ILE A 74 7.05 0.97 -17.14
CA ILE A 74 7.37 1.00 -18.57
C ILE A 74 8.26 2.22 -18.88
N THR A 75 7.97 3.38 -18.31
CA THR A 75 8.78 4.59 -18.48
C THR A 75 10.20 4.36 -17.96
N GLY A 76 10.36 3.79 -16.77
CA GLY A 76 11.68 3.45 -16.21
C GLY A 76 12.45 2.48 -17.09
N ALA A 77 11.82 1.40 -17.54
CA ALA A 77 12.45 0.42 -18.41
C ALA A 77 12.85 1.00 -19.78
N THR A 78 12.01 1.90 -20.32
CA THR A 78 12.33 2.60 -21.57
C THR A 78 13.53 3.52 -21.40
N PHE A 79 13.58 4.27 -20.29
CA PHE A 79 14.70 5.14 -19.98
C PHE A 79 16.00 4.33 -19.79
N ASP A 80 15.95 3.24 -19.04
CA ASP A 80 17.11 2.35 -18.84
C ASP A 80 17.61 1.78 -20.17
N LYS A 81 16.72 1.43 -21.09
CA LYS A 81 17.12 1.00 -22.44
C LYS A 81 17.85 2.11 -23.18
N MET A 82 17.35 3.35 -23.14
CA MET A 82 18.03 4.49 -23.76
C MET A 82 19.41 4.74 -23.14
N MET A 83 19.53 4.65 -21.81
CA MET A 83 20.82 4.80 -21.10
C MET A 83 21.82 3.70 -21.53
N ARG A 84 21.36 2.47 -21.65
CA ARG A 84 22.16 1.33 -22.15
C ARG A 84 22.68 1.58 -23.56
N ASP A 85 21.83 2.05 -24.45
CA ASP A 85 22.19 2.34 -25.85
C ASP A 85 23.24 3.47 -25.93
N MET A 86 23.29 4.35 -24.92
CA MET A 86 24.31 5.39 -24.76
C MET A 86 25.59 4.93 -24.00
N GLY A 87 25.67 3.65 -23.60
CA GLY A 87 26.79 3.11 -22.82
C GLY A 87 26.81 3.52 -21.34
N SER A 88 25.69 4.00 -20.82
CA SER A 88 25.52 4.43 -19.42
C SER A 88 24.87 3.35 -18.56
N GLN A 89 24.99 3.50 -17.22
CA GLN A 89 24.38 2.56 -16.27
C GLN A 89 22.86 2.71 -16.22
N GLU A 90 22.17 1.58 -16.04
CA GLU A 90 20.74 1.48 -15.85
C GLU A 90 20.40 1.66 -14.37
N TRP A 91 19.59 2.65 -14.04
CA TRP A 91 19.17 2.92 -12.64
C TRP A 91 17.73 3.39 -12.50
N ALA A 92 17.10 3.83 -13.60
CA ALA A 92 15.81 4.47 -13.55
C ALA A 92 14.69 3.53 -13.07
N THR A 93 14.66 2.30 -13.58
CA THR A 93 13.68 1.28 -13.14
C THR A 93 13.81 1.00 -11.65
N VAL A 94 15.03 0.82 -11.15
CA VAL A 94 15.28 0.53 -9.73
C VAL A 94 14.83 1.70 -8.85
N LEU A 95 15.16 2.93 -9.25
CA LEU A 95 14.78 4.13 -8.52
C LEU A 95 13.26 4.30 -8.48
N LEU A 96 12.59 4.19 -9.62
CA LEU A 96 11.15 4.38 -9.73
C LEU A 96 10.36 3.28 -8.99
N ILE A 97 10.73 2.03 -9.16
CA ILE A 97 10.10 0.92 -8.43
C ILE A 97 10.39 1.02 -6.93
N GLY A 98 11.60 1.43 -6.53
CA GLY A 98 11.95 1.67 -5.13
C GLY A 98 11.10 2.77 -4.51
N TYR A 99 10.90 3.89 -5.21
CA TYR A 99 10.00 4.95 -4.76
C TYR A 99 8.55 4.46 -4.58
N LEU A 100 8.02 3.72 -5.56
CA LEU A 100 6.69 3.13 -5.47
C LEU A 100 6.58 2.13 -4.31
N ALA A 101 7.62 1.33 -4.07
CA ALA A 101 7.64 0.39 -2.95
C ALA A 101 7.58 1.10 -1.59
N ILE A 102 8.28 2.22 -1.43
CA ILE A 102 8.20 3.05 -0.22
C ILE A 102 6.78 3.60 -0.04
N THR A 103 6.14 4.06 -1.11
CA THR A 103 4.76 4.54 -1.08
C THR A 103 3.78 3.44 -0.63
N GLU A 104 3.96 2.20 -1.11
CA GLU A 104 3.17 1.06 -0.65
C GLU A 104 3.41 0.73 0.82
N LEU A 105 4.67 0.76 1.29
CA LEU A 105 5.00 0.52 2.69
C LEU A 105 4.35 1.56 3.61
N MET A 106 4.33 2.84 3.21
CA MET A 106 3.63 3.88 3.97
C MET A 106 2.12 3.59 4.06
N SER A 107 1.49 3.27 2.94
CA SER A 107 0.06 2.92 2.91
C SER A 107 -0.25 1.68 3.77
N ILE A 108 0.61 0.67 3.76
CA ILE A 108 0.50 -0.53 4.62
C ILE A 108 0.60 -0.12 6.09
N ALA A 109 1.57 0.73 6.47
CA ALA A 109 1.74 1.20 7.85
C ALA A 109 0.50 1.98 8.34
N GLU A 110 -0.02 2.92 7.53
CA GLU A 110 -1.26 3.64 7.82
C GLU A 110 -2.47 2.70 8.00
N ASN A 111 -2.59 1.69 7.14
CA ASN A 111 -3.68 0.72 7.23
C ASN A 111 -3.56 -0.16 8.48
N LEU A 112 -2.34 -0.55 8.88
CA LEU A 112 -2.08 -1.34 10.09
C LEU A 112 -2.34 -0.51 11.35
N GLU A 113 -1.94 0.76 11.37
CA GLU A 113 -2.28 1.69 12.45
C GLU A 113 -3.80 1.85 12.58
N ALA A 114 -4.48 2.09 11.45
CA ALA A 114 -5.94 2.13 11.40
C ALA A 114 -6.58 0.79 11.81
N ALA A 115 -5.90 -0.34 11.66
CA ALA A 115 -6.30 -1.65 12.17
C ALA A 115 -5.97 -1.88 13.64
N GLY A 116 -5.28 -0.92 14.33
CA GLY A 116 -4.97 -0.95 15.75
C GLY A 116 -3.64 -1.60 16.11
N VAL A 117 -2.72 -1.65 15.19
CA VAL A 117 -1.34 -2.09 15.43
C VAL A 117 -0.50 -0.84 15.76
N GLU A 118 -0.29 -0.56 17.05
CA GLU A 118 0.39 0.65 17.52
C GLU A 118 1.82 0.80 16.96
N ALA A 119 2.58 -0.28 16.90
CA ALA A 119 3.93 -0.28 16.32
C ALA A 119 3.98 0.17 14.83
N ALA A 120 2.86 0.14 14.12
CA ALA A 120 2.79 0.60 12.74
C ALA A 120 2.73 2.13 12.64
N GLY A 121 2.20 2.82 13.64
CA GLY A 121 2.22 4.28 13.73
C GLY A 121 3.65 4.82 13.83
N ASP A 122 4.47 4.21 14.68
CA ASP A 122 5.89 4.58 14.83
C ASP A 122 6.64 4.42 13.49
N LEU A 123 6.38 3.34 12.75
CA LEU A 123 6.97 3.10 11.44
C LEU A 123 6.51 4.14 10.41
N HIS A 124 5.23 4.47 10.41
CA HIS A 124 4.66 5.52 9.53
C HIS A 124 5.36 6.87 9.77
N ASP A 125 5.51 7.28 11.01
CA ASP A 125 6.16 8.54 11.38
C ASP A 125 7.64 8.59 10.95
N ILE A 126 8.36 7.49 11.11
CA ILE A 126 9.77 7.38 10.68
C ILE A 126 9.86 7.50 9.15
N LEU A 127 9.00 6.81 8.40
CA LEU A 127 8.99 6.85 6.94
C LEU A 127 8.60 8.25 6.44
N HIS A 128 7.61 8.89 7.05
CA HIS A 128 7.16 10.23 6.69
C HIS A 128 8.27 11.26 6.89
N LYS A 129 8.94 11.26 8.05
CA LYS A 129 10.09 12.14 8.33
C LYS A 129 11.23 11.95 7.33
N LYS A 130 11.55 10.71 6.95
CA LYS A 130 12.59 10.43 5.94
C LYS A 130 12.19 10.94 4.56
N MET A 131 10.94 10.76 4.14
CA MET A 131 10.45 11.26 2.86
C MET A 131 10.45 12.80 2.79
N GLU A 132 10.09 13.48 3.87
CA GLU A 132 10.17 14.95 3.95
C GLU A 132 11.63 15.44 3.87
N GLY A 133 12.56 14.72 4.48
CA GLY A 133 13.98 15.02 4.40
C GLY A 133 14.58 14.88 3.01
N LEU A 134 14.00 14.05 2.14
CA LEU A 134 14.43 13.88 0.75
C LEU A 134 13.87 14.95 -0.21
N LYS A 135 12.87 15.72 0.23
CA LYS A 135 12.25 16.81 -0.56
C LYS A 135 12.96 18.17 -0.37
N LYS A 136 13.91 18.26 0.54
CA LYS A 136 14.77 19.44 0.77
C LYS A 136 16.11 19.30 0.07
#